data_2813d9fd63f4946d2a4714fe908ad311
#
_entry.id   2813d9fd63f4946d2a4714fe908ad311
#
_cell.length_a   1.000
_cell.length_b   1.000
_cell.length_c   1.000
_cell.angle_alpha   90.00
_cell.angle_beta   90.00
_cell.angle_gamma   90.00
#
_symmetry.space_group_name_H-M   'P 1'
#
loop_
_entity.id
_entity.type
_entity.pdbx_description
1 polymer ?
#
loop_
_entity_poly.entity_id
_entity_poly.type
_entity_poly.pdbx_seq_one_letter_code
_entity_poly.pdbx_strand_id
1 'polypeptide(L)'
;MAWLICLWIFNLMEKPAQKPHYPYFSSGPCAKPPGWSFDNLKNAALSRSHRSGAAVKKLQEVIDKSRQLLEIPDDYLIGIVPASDTGAVEMAMWCMLGQRGVEVYSWENFGHDWNIDAGEQLPLKDKKLIKAEYGELPDFSDSNPDNDIVFTWNGTTAGVRIKNTDWISVIKEKD
;
A
#
# COMPACT_ATOMS: atom_id res chain seq x y z
N MET A 1 -23.41 -18.27 9.70
CA MET A 1 -22.92 -17.76 11.00
C MET A 1 -22.27 -16.38 10.90
N ALA A 2 -21.58 -16.03 9.81
CA ALA A 2 -20.94 -14.71 9.61
C ALA A 2 -21.90 -13.50 9.60
N TRP A 3 -23.14 -13.67 9.12
CA TRP A 3 -24.16 -12.62 9.08
C TRP A 3 -24.69 -12.17 10.46
N LEU A 4 -24.64 -13.04 11.44
CA LEU A 4 -25.08 -12.72 12.82
C LEU A 4 -24.04 -11.90 13.60
N ILE A 5 -22.76 -12.06 13.31
CA ILE A 5 -21.68 -11.31 13.97
C ILE A 5 -21.66 -9.86 13.48
N CYS A 6 -21.92 -9.64 12.19
CA CYS A 6 -22.00 -8.29 11.61
C CYS A 6 -23.19 -7.48 12.22
N LEU A 7 -24.32 -8.12 12.47
CA LEU A 7 -25.47 -7.51 13.13
C LEU A 7 -25.22 -7.14 14.60
N TRP A 8 -24.37 -7.90 15.29
CA TRP A 8 -24.03 -7.63 16.71
C TRP A 8 -23.10 -6.43 16.87
N ILE A 9 -22.17 -6.23 15.98
CA ILE A 9 -21.24 -5.08 16.00
C ILE A 9 -21.98 -3.78 15.67
N PHE A 10 -22.96 -3.82 14.77
CA PHE A 10 -23.78 -2.64 14.44
C PHE A 10 -24.68 -2.16 15.61
N ASN A 11 -25.02 -3.04 16.55
CA ASN A 11 -25.83 -2.67 17.72
C ASN A 11 -25.04 -2.01 18.87
N LEU A 12 -23.69 -2.00 18.79
CA LEU A 12 -22.83 -1.37 19.81
C LEU A 12 -22.37 0.04 19.43
N MET A 13 -22.63 0.47 18.19
CA MET A 13 -22.26 1.81 17.73
C MET A 13 -23.50 2.70 17.63
N GLU A 14 -23.58 3.69 18.50
CA GLU A 14 -24.61 4.73 18.38
C GLU A 14 -24.41 5.53 17.10
N LYS A 15 -25.50 5.75 16.38
CA LYS A 15 -25.48 6.59 15.19
C LYS A 15 -25.09 8.01 15.59
N PRO A 16 -24.11 8.64 14.95
CA PRO A 16 -23.76 10.02 15.23
C PRO A 16 -24.95 10.96 15.16
N ALA A 17 -25.13 11.81 16.17
CA ALA A 17 -26.22 12.77 16.23
C ALA A 17 -26.13 13.83 15.11
N GLN A 18 -24.92 14.13 14.66
CA GLN A 18 -24.66 15.12 13.60
C GLN A 18 -24.09 14.42 12.37
N LYS A 19 -24.69 14.69 11.21
CA LYS A 19 -24.16 14.26 9.92
C LYS A 19 -22.98 15.15 9.52
N PRO A 20 -21.95 14.61 8.84
CA PRO A 20 -20.89 15.43 8.28
C PRO A 20 -21.46 16.41 7.24
N HIS A 21 -20.89 17.61 7.18
CA HIS A 21 -21.30 18.64 6.23
C HIS A 21 -21.13 18.17 4.77
N TYR A 22 -20.07 17.40 4.51
CA TYR A 22 -19.82 16.73 3.22
C TYR A 22 -19.76 15.22 3.43
N PRO A 23 -20.83 14.48 3.06
CA PRO A 23 -20.88 13.03 3.27
C PRO A 23 -20.26 12.21 2.12
N TYR A 24 -19.56 12.85 1.21
CA TYR A 24 -19.01 12.21 0.00
C TYR A 24 -17.62 11.65 0.28
N PHE A 25 -17.56 10.48 0.88
CA PHE A 25 -16.33 9.78 1.25
C PHE A 25 -16.04 8.60 0.31
N SER A 26 -16.17 8.80 -0.99
CA SER A 26 -15.83 7.76 -1.95
C SER A 26 -14.38 7.86 -2.41
N SER A 27 -13.77 6.74 -2.76
CA SER A 27 -12.55 6.72 -3.56
C SER A 27 -12.86 7.15 -4.99
N GLY A 28 -11.92 7.82 -5.66
CA GLY A 28 -12.09 8.32 -7.01
C GLY A 28 -12.39 9.83 -7.06
N PRO A 29 -13.19 10.31 -8.00
CA PRO A 29 -13.45 11.74 -8.14
C PRO A 29 -14.06 12.34 -6.88
N CYS A 30 -13.30 13.21 -6.23
CA CYS A 30 -13.71 13.91 -5.01
C CYS A 30 -14.01 15.36 -5.29
N ALA A 31 -14.82 15.99 -4.44
CA ALA A 31 -14.98 17.44 -4.45
C ALA A 31 -13.61 18.12 -4.29
N LYS A 32 -13.39 19.17 -5.05
CA LYS A 32 -12.15 19.95 -4.93
C LYS A 32 -12.11 20.67 -3.57
N PRO A 33 -10.92 20.90 -3.00
CA PRO A 33 -10.82 21.63 -1.76
C PRO A 33 -11.36 23.05 -1.90
N PRO A 34 -11.81 23.68 -0.80
CA PRO A 34 -12.27 25.08 -0.82
C PRO A 34 -11.22 26.01 -1.44
N GLY A 35 -11.67 26.93 -2.30
CA GLY A 35 -10.77 27.86 -2.99
C GLY A 35 -10.10 27.31 -4.25
N TRP A 36 -10.30 26.07 -4.60
CA TRP A 36 -9.80 25.52 -5.86
C TRP A 36 -10.57 26.10 -7.07
N SER A 37 -9.85 26.50 -8.09
CA SER A 37 -10.42 26.91 -9.38
C SER A 37 -9.54 26.42 -10.53
N PHE A 38 -10.05 26.50 -11.77
CA PHE A 38 -9.26 26.19 -12.96
C PHE A 38 -8.04 27.09 -13.14
N ASP A 39 -8.03 28.25 -12.50
CA ASP A 39 -6.89 29.16 -12.49
C ASP A 39 -5.62 28.52 -11.90
N ASN A 40 -5.79 27.54 -11.00
CA ASN A 40 -4.68 26.78 -10.45
C ASN A 40 -3.91 25.97 -11.53
N LEU A 41 -4.53 25.76 -12.69
CA LEU A 41 -3.92 25.03 -13.81
C LEU A 41 -3.30 25.96 -14.88
N LYS A 42 -3.41 27.28 -14.76
CA LYS A 42 -2.91 28.23 -15.76
C LYS A 42 -1.43 28.00 -16.14
N ASN A 43 -0.62 27.63 -15.16
CA ASN A 43 0.82 27.41 -15.35
C ASN A 43 1.18 25.91 -15.41
N ALA A 44 0.20 25.02 -15.53
CA ALA A 44 0.46 23.60 -15.67
C ALA A 44 1.15 23.30 -17.02
N ALA A 45 2.08 22.39 -17.00
CA ALA A 45 2.82 21.96 -18.20
C ALA A 45 1.98 21.02 -19.08
N LEU A 46 0.78 21.49 -19.48
CA LEU A 46 -0.15 20.72 -20.30
C LEU A 46 0.35 20.57 -21.73
N SER A 47 -0.04 19.47 -22.39
CA SER A 47 0.27 19.17 -23.80
C SER A 47 1.78 19.17 -24.12
N ARG A 48 2.62 18.84 -23.15
CA ARG A 48 4.07 18.74 -23.32
C ARG A 48 4.53 17.30 -23.16
N SER A 49 5.57 16.93 -23.89
CA SER A 49 6.25 15.66 -23.68
C SER A 49 6.83 15.60 -22.26
N HIS A 50 6.71 14.44 -21.60
CA HIS A 50 7.38 14.16 -20.31
C HIS A 50 8.92 14.26 -20.42
N ARG A 51 9.48 14.22 -21.65
CA ARG A 51 10.92 14.39 -21.94
C ARG A 51 11.34 15.84 -22.14
N SER A 52 10.40 16.80 -22.16
CA SER A 52 10.75 18.22 -22.23
C SER A 52 11.45 18.66 -20.95
N GLY A 53 12.38 19.61 -21.03
CA GLY A 53 13.10 20.10 -19.85
C GLY A 53 12.17 20.59 -18.72
N ALA A 54 11.06 21.23 -19.07
CA ALA A 54 10.06 21.66 -18.09
C ALA A 54 9.37 20.47 -17.38
N ALA A 55 9.05 19.40 -18.10
CA ALA A 55 8.44 18.22 -17.52
C ALA A 55 9.43 17.41 -16.67
N VAL A 56 10.66 17.22 -17.15
CA VAL A 56 11.75 16.58 -16.39
C VAL A 56 11.98 17.30 -15.08
N LYS A 57 12.03 18.64 -15.09
CA LYS A 57 12.16 19.44 -13.87
C LYS A 57 11.00 19.21 -12.90
N LYS A 58 9.76 19.12 -13.39
CA LYS A 58 8.59 18.83 -12.55
C LYS A 58 8.63 17.44 -11.92
N LEU A 59 9.06 16.45 -12.69
CA LEU A 59 9.23 15.09 -12.16
C LEU A 59 10.33 15.05 -11.08
N GLN A 60 11.44 15.77 -11.30
CA GLN A 60 12.49 15.88 -10.29
C GLN A 60 11.98 16.58 -9.02
N GLU A 61 11.19 17.65 -9.15
CA GLU A 61 10.57 18.31 -7.99
C GLU A 61 9.67 17.36 -7.18
N VAL A 62 8.99 16.41 -7.83
CA VAL A 62 8.19 15.39 -7.13
C VAL A 62 9.09 14.46 -6.33
N ILE A 63 10.17 13.97 -6.92
CA ILE A 63 11.15 13.10 -6.26
C ILE A 63 11.76 13.82 -5.04
N ASP A 64 12.22 15.06 -5.22
CA ASP A 64 12.87 15.85 -4.17
C ASP A 64 11.93 16.10 -3.00
N LYS A 65 10.67 16.48 -3.30
CA LYS A 65 9.65 16.69 -2.29
C LYS A 65 9.25 15.40 -1.56
N SER A 66 9.16 14.29 -2.27
CA SER A 66 8.88 12.98 -1.67
C SER A 66 9.99 12.60 -0.69
N ARG A 67 11.26 12.78 -1.08
CA ARG A 67 12.41 12.56 -0.20
C ARG A 67 12.31 13.40 1.07
N GLN A 68 12.05 14.69 0.91
CA GLN A 68 11.98 15.63 2.03
C GLN A 68 10.82 15.31 2.99
N LEU A 69 9.61 15.06 2.43
CA LEU A 69 8.40 14.85 3.24
C LEU A 69 8.39 13.50 3.96
N LEU A 70 8.99 12.48 3.36
CA LEU A 70 9.05 11.13 3.90
C LEU A 70 10.38 10.87 4.64
N GLU A 71 11.26 11.88 4.74
CA GLU A 71 12.56 11.79 5.41
C GLU A 71 13.40 10.61 4.88
N ILE A 72 13.34 10.37 3.56
CA ILE A 72 14.02 9.25 2.92
C ILE A 72 15.53 9.53 2.87
N PRO A 73 16.39 8.63 3.38
CA PRO A 73 17.84 8.77 3.32
C PRO A 73 18.36 8.98 1.90
N ASP A 74 19.51 9.64 1.75
CA ASP A 74 20.06 10.02 0.44
C ASP A 74 20.53 8.83 -0.39
N ASP A 75 20.89 7.73 0.23
CA ASP A 75 21.30 6.48 -0.41
C ASP A 75 20.13 5.65 -0.95
N TYR A 76 18.87 6.04 -0.67
CA TYR A 76 17.68 5.38 -1.22
C TYR A 76 17.29 5.98 -2.58
N LEU A 77 16.89 5.12 -3.51
CA LEU A 77 16.34 5.53 -4.78
C LEU A 77 14.83 5.71 -4.70
N ILE A 78 14.32 6.77 -5.32
CA ILE A 78 12.88 7.02 -5.46
C ILE A 78 12.54 6.90 -6.94
N GLY A 79 11.61 6.01 -7.28
CA GLY A 79 11.14 5.82 -8.65
C GLY A 79 9.66 6.17 -8.79
N ILE A 80 9.29 6.79 -9.91
CA ILE A 80 7.89 6.99 -10.32
C ILE A 80 7.58 5.92 -11.35
N VAL A 81 6.66 5.04 -11.03
CA VAL A 81 6.26 3.91 -11.88
C VAL A 81 4.80 4.00 -12.28
N PRO A 82 4.39 3.44 -13.43
CA PRO A 82 3.01 3.43 -13.88
C PRO A 82 2.16 2.37 -13.13
N ALA A 83 0.86 2.38 -13.42
CA ALA A 83 -0.12 1.37 -13.05
C ALA A 83 -0.45 1.28 -11.54
N SER A 84 -0.57 2.43 -10.90
CA SER A 84 -0.96 2.58 -9.49
C SER A 84 0.06 2.00 -8.49
N ASP A 85 -0.29 2.01 -7.22
CA ASP A 85 0.47 1.34 -6.15
C ASP A 85 0.53 -0.18 -6.32
N THR A 86 -0.54 -0.81 -6.83
CA THR A 86 -0.54 -2.25 -7.18
C THR A 86 0.59 -2.58 -8.15
N GLY A 87 0.72 -1.84 -9.25
CA GLY A 87 1.80 -2.05 -10.21
C GLY A 87 3.19 -1.80 -9.62
N ALA A 88 3.32 -0.86 -8.68
CA ALA A 88 4.57 -0.62 -7.98
C ALA A 88 4.97 -1.80 -7.07
N VAL A 89 4.01 -2.34 -6.32
CA VAL A 89 4.23 -3.51 -5.47
C VAL A 89 4.57 -4.75 -6.29
N GLU A 90 3.81 -5.02 -7.35
CA GLU A 90 4.07 -6.15 -8.26
C GLU A 90 5.47 -6.04 -8.90
N MET A 91 5.86 -4.85 -9.36
CA MET A 91 7.20 -4.63 -9.90
C MET A 91 8.27 -4.95 -8.85
N ALA A 92 8.10 -4.53 -7.60
CA ALA A 92 9.01 -4.84 -6.51
C ALA A 92 9.07 -6.35 -6.26
N MET A 93 7.92 -7.03 -6.21
CA MET A 93 7.85 -8.49 -6.03
C MET A 93 8.60 -9.23 -7.14
N TRP A 94 8.39 -8.86 -8.41
CA TRP A 94 9.06 -9.49 -9.55
C TRP A 94 10.56 -9.24 -9.60
N CYS A 95 11.03 -8.09 -9.13
CA CYS A 95 12.44 -7.70 -9.20
C CYS A 95 13.26 -8.09 -7.98
N MET A 96 12.65 -8.19 -6.81
CA MET A 96 13.37 -8.28 -5.54
C MET A 96 13.21 -9.63 -4.83
N LEU A 97 12.12 -10.36 -5.07
CA LEU A 97 11.87 -11.64 -4.41
C LEU A 97 12.58 -12.82 -5.08
N GLY A 98 12.84 -13.87 -4.31
CA GLY A 98 13.34 -15.16 -4.80
C GLY A 98 14.83 -15.42 -4.57
N GLN A 99 15.56 -14.48 -3.98
CA GLN A 99 16.92 -14.73 -3.48
C GLN A 99 16.90 -15.48 -2.15
N ARG A 100 15.83 -15.28 -1.37
CA ARG A 100 15.55 -15.94 -0.09
C ARG A 100 14.19 -16.63 -0.18
N GLY A 101 13.82 -17.39 0.85
CA GLY A 101 12.44 -17.81 1.05
C GLY A 101 11.51 -16.59 1.15
N VAL A 102 10.26 -16.75 0.79
CA VAL A 102 9.28 -15.65 0.78
C VAL A 102 8.06 -16.01 1.61
N GLU A 103 7.64 -15.13 2.50
CA GLU A 103 6.39 -15.24 3.24
C GLU A 103 5.44 -14.13 2.81
N VAL A 104 4.23 -14.50 2.38
CA VAL A 104 3.20 -13.54 1.99
C VAL A 104 2.02 -13.65 2.93
N TYR A 105 1.74 -12.56 3.65
CA TYR A 105 0.63 -12.47 4.61
C TYR A 105 -0.51 -11.64 4.02
N SER A 106 -1.72 -12.16 4.07
CA SER A 106 -2.89 -11.49 3.52
C SER A 106 -4.16 -11.69 4.36
N TRP A 107 -5.01 -10.65 4.43
CA TRP A 107 -6.27 -10.64 5.18
C TRP A 107 -7.36 -9.77 4.54
N GLU A 108 -7.15 -9.38 3.27
CA GLU A 108 -8.11 -8.63 2.48
C GLU A 108 -7.80 -8.77 0.98
N ASN A 109 -8.61 -8.19 0.10
CA ASN A 109 -8.58 -8.48 -1.32
C ASN A 109 -7.24 -8.21 -1.99
N PHE A 110 -6.65 -7.03 -1.80
CA PHE A 110 -5.38 -6.69 -2.46
C PHE A 110 -4.23 -7.58 -1.99
N GLY A 111 -4.15 -7.82 -0.68
CA GLY A 111 -3.17 -8.76 -0.14
C GLY A 111 -3.39 -10.19 -0.66
N HIS A 112 -4.64 -10.60 -0.90
CA HIS A 112 -4.96 -11.89 -1.50
C HIS A 112 -4.51 -11.99 -2.95
N ASP A 113 -4.66 -10.93 -3.74
CA ASP A 113 -4.19 -10.91 -5.12
C ASP A 113 -2.66 -11.09 -5.18
N TRP A 114 -1.91 -10.36 -4.35
CA TRP A 114 -0.45 -10.55 -4.26
C TRP A 114 -0.05 -11.93 -3.72
N ASN A 115 -0.86 -12.51 -2.84
CA ASN A 115 -0.64 -13.87 -2.38
C ASN A 115 -0.83 -14.89 -3.52
N ILE A 116 -1.81 -14.67 -4.42
CA ILE A 116 -1.99 -15.45 -5.64
C ILE A 116 -0.82 -15.27 -6.59
N ASP A 117 -0.38 -14.02 -6.82
CA ASP A 117 0.76 -13.73 -7.70
C ASP A 117 2.03 -14.44 -7.22
N ALA A 118 2.35 -14.36 -5.94
CA ALA A 118 3.48 -15.07 -5.35
C ALA A 118 3.33 -16.60 -5.46
N GLY A 119 2.08 -17.09 -5.37
CA GLY A 119 1.77 -18.51 -5.43
C GLY A 119 1.83 -19.12 -6.82
N GLU A 120 1.31 -18.40 -7.81
CA GLU A 120 1.00 -18.95 -9.14
C GLU A 120 1.81 -18.32 -10.28
N GLN A 121 2.17 -17.03 -10.15
CA GLN A 121 2.81 -16.29 -11.24
C GLN A 121 4.32 -16.17 -11.05
N LEU A 122 4.78 -15.91 -9.83
CA LEU A 122 6.20 -15.74 -9.55
C LEU A 122 6.90 -17.11 -9.45
N PRO A 123 8.09 -17.29 -10.05
CA PRO A 123 8.83 -18.54 -10.03
C PRO A 123 9.57 -18.74 -8.69
N LEU A 124 8.89 -18.52 -7.57
CA LEU A 124 9.46 -18.66 -6.23
C LEU A 124 9.53 -20.15 -5.86
N LYS A 125 10.72 -20.61 -5.50
CA LYS A 125 10.98 -22.01 -5.11
C LYS A 125 10.61 -22.31 -3.67
N ASP A 126 10.91 -21.35 -2.78
CA ASP A 126 10.62 -21.42 -1.35
C ASP A 126 9.65 -20.28 -1.00
N LYS A 127 8.41 -20.66 -0.68
CA LYS A 127 7.35 -19.70 -0.39
C LYS A 127 6.37 -20.26 0.63
N LYS A 128 5.96 -19.41 1.57
CA LYS A 128 4.92 -19.66 2.58
C LYS A 128 3.82 -18.63 2.39
N LEU A 129 2.62 -19.09 2.03
CA LEU A 129 1.48 -18.24 1.74
C LEU A 129 0.49 -18.32 2.91
N ILE A 130 0.40 -17.24 3.67
CA ILE A 130 -0.42 -17.16 4.88
C ILE A 130 -1.64 -16.29 4.59
N LYS A 131 -2.83 -16.89 4.69
CA LYS A 131 -4.11 -16.22 4.48
C LYS A 131 -4.91 -16.26 5.77
N ALA A 132 -5.37 -15.12 6.25
CA ALA A 132 -6.36 -15.04 7.31
C ALA A 132 -7.76 -14.82 6.72
N GLU A 133 -8.76 -15.00 7.55
CA GLU A 133 -10.13 -14.63 7.19
C GLU A 133 -10.22 -13.12 6.94
N TYR A 134 -11.17 -12.73 6.09
CA TYR A 134 -11.31 -11.33 5.69
C TYR A 134 -11.54 -10.44 6.92
N GLY A 135 -10.65 -9.47 7.08
CA GLY A 135 -10.70 -8.52 8.19
C GLY A 135 -10.10 -9.03 9.50
N GLU A 136 -9.44 -10.19 9.49
CA GLU A 136 -8.71 -10.73 10.64
C GLU A 136 -7.21 -10.77 10.35
N LEU A 137 -6.38 -10.36 11.31
CA LEU A 137 -4.93 -10.45 11.14
C LEU A 137 -4.47 -11.91 11.22
N PRO A 138 -3.56 -12.33 10.35
CA PRO A 138 -2.92 -13.63 10.46
C PRO A 138 -2.01 -13.69 11.70
N ASP A 139 -1.65 -14.91 12.11
CA ASP A 139 -0.63 -15.12 13.11
C ASP A 139 0.76 -14.91 12.50
N PHE A 140 1.54 -14.02 13.08
CA PHE A 140 2.89 -13.67 12.66
C PHE A 140 3.98 -14.37 13.52
N SER A 141 3.59 -15.16 14.51
CA SER A 141 4.54 -15.75 15.49
C SER A 141 5.56 -16.72 14.86
N ASP A 142 5.16 -17.36 13.74
CA ASP A 142 5.99 -18.32 13.01
C ASP A 142 6.73 -17.68 11.82
N SER A 143 6.89 -16.36 11.81
CA SER A 143 7.63 -15.65 10.76
C SER A 143 9.12 -16.04 10.82
N ASN A 144 9.68 -16.42 9.67
CA ASN A 144 11.10 -16.75 9.56
C ASN A 144 11.91 -15.49 9.28
N PRO A 145 12.85 -15.10 10.17
CA PRO A 145 13.65 -13.88 9.98
C PRO A 145 14.59 -13.91 8.77
N ASP A 146 14.87 -15.10 8.23
CA ASP A 146 15.72 -15.25 7.04
C ASP A 146 14.95 -15.10 5.71
N ASN A 147 13.62 -15.00 5.77
CA ASN A 147 12.77 -14.84 4.60
C ASN A 147 12.47 -13.37 4.30
N ASP A 148 12.21 -13.10 3.02
CA ASP A 148 11.58 -11.85 2.59
C ASP A 148 10.08 -11.89 2.94
N ILE A 149 9.57 -10.80 3.51
CA ILE A 149 8.19 -10.75 4.01
C ILE A 149 7.40 -9.73 3.20
N VAL A 150 6.27 -10.18 2.63
CA VAL A 150 5.32 -9.34 1.91
C VAL A 150 4.00 -9.27 2.69
N PHE A 151 3.57 -8.07 3.00
CA PHE A 151 2.28 -7.83 3.69
C PHE A 151 1.79 -6.41 3.43
N THR A 152 0.50 -6.16 3.64
CA THR A 152 -0.08 -4.81 3.66
C THR A 152 0.02 -4.21 5.06
N TRP A 153 0.46 -2.95 5.17
CA TRP A 153 0.42 -2.26 6.47
C TRP A 153 -1.02 -2.09 6.97
N ASN A 154 -1.90 -1.71 6.07
CA ASN A 154 -3.32 -1.54 6.31
C ASN A 154 -4.10 -2.18 5.17
N GLY A 155 -4.93 -3.14 5.47
CA GLY A 155 -5.80 -3.77 4.49
C GLY A 155 -6.84 -2.78 3.97
N THR A 156 -6.68 -2.31 2.74
CA THR A 156 -7.50 -1.26 2.12
C THR A 156 -8.99 -1.57 2.17
N THR A 157 -9.38 -2.80 1.84
CA THR A 157 -10.79 -3.20 1.77
C THR A 157 -11.36 -3.63 3.12
N ALA A 158 -10.51 -4.06 4.06
CA ALA A 158 -10.93 -4.51 5.39
C ALA A 158 -10.80 -3.42 6.46
N GLY A 159 -9.93 -2.43 6.25
CA GLY A 159 -9.63 -1.41 7.23
C GLY A 159 -8.82 -1.93 8.44
N VAL A 160 -8.36 -3.17 8.39
CA VAL A 160 -7.57 -3.79 9.45
C VAL A 160 -6.08 -3.57 9.20
N ARG A 161 -5.42 -3.03 10.21
CA ARG A 161 -4.00 -2.69 10.14
C ARG A 161 -3.19 -3.49 11.17
N ILE A 162 -1.94 -3.81 10.84
CA ILE A 162 -1.00 -4.38 11.81
C ILE A 162 -0.71 -3.36 12.93
N LYS A 163 -0.44 -3.87 14.12
CA LYS A 163 -0.21 -3.03 15.31
C LYS A 163 1.18 -2.40 15.31
N ASN A 164 2.18 -3.19 14.99
CA ASN A 164 3.59 -2.83 14.97
C ASN A 164 4.38 -3.81 14.10
N THR A 165 5.67 -3.61 13.98
CA THR A 165 6.61 -4.48 13.26
C THR A 165 7.55 -5.26 14.18
N ASP A 166 7.25 -5.36 15.47
CA ASP A 166 8.12 -6.01 16.47
C ASP A 166 8.34 -7.50 16.18
N TRP A 167 7.42 -8.10 15.42
CA TRP A 167 7.49 -9.49 14.96
C TRP A 167 8.47 -9.70 13.79
N ILE A 168 8.89 -8.63 13.10
CA ILE A 168 9.88 -8.68 12.04
C ILE A 168 11.25 -8.59 12.70
N SER A 169 11.98 -9.71 12.72
CA SER A 169 13.34 -9.70 13.20
C SER A 169 14.23 -8.92 12.23
N VAL A 170 14.85 -7.87 12.70
CA VAL A 170 15.89 -7.19 11.93
C VAL A 170 17.07 -8.16 11.83
N ILE A 171 17.40 -8.60 10.63
CA ILE A 171 18.61 -9.38 10.39
C ILE A 171 19.75 -8.47 10.79
N LYS A 172 20.43 -8.80 11.89
CA LYS A 172 21.73 -8.19 12.18
C LYS A 172 22.65 -8.65 11.06
N GLU A 173 23.17 -7.71 10.28
CA GLU A 173 24.26 -8.00 9.37
C GLU A 173 25.28 -8.82 10.16
N LYS A 174 25.57 -10.00 9.67
CA LYS A 174 26.68 -10.78 10.20
C LYS A 174 27.94 -10.06 9.72
N ASP A 175 28.65 -9.42 10.66
CA ASP A 175 30.00 -8.91 10.47
C ASP A 175 30.94 -9.98 9.86
#